data_265810cb3ab079f09c164c48c28fbd61
#
_entry.id   265810cb3ab079f09c164c48c28fbd61
#
_cell.length_a   1.000
_cell.length_b   1.000
_cell.length_c   1.000
_cell.angle_alpha   90.00
_cell.angle_beta   90.00
_cell.angle_gamma   90.00
#
_symmetry.space_group_name_H-M   'P 1'
#
loop_
_entity.id
_entity.type
_entity.pdbx_description
1 polymer ?
#
loop_
_entity_poly.entity_id
_entity_poly.type
_entity_poly.pdbx_seq_one_letter_code
_entity_poly.pdbx_strand_id
1 'polypeptide(L)'
;MVLSEDGGLLKAFIYMLTADAGCGKSTVVLDLLANLLRVNPNLRILFISAEMTKYQLAKYMKRFPKCEEIDILYVKARDNGDDWTATVAILSEGYDVVAIDSIAEMENVISKEVGVSTKEAEKLFLSEVMKHSEGTNDRKALTSFILVQQVTKSGDFLGANRLQHIVDGSIVLRSEGESRFSPRYLMFKKHRGGTPHERLYYDLTQGGDILYDGERLERERKLQQLQADDARSIRNAADSFTSFSFNQDIDEQ
;
A
#
# COMPACT_ATOMS: atom_id res chain seq x y z
N MET A 1 -13.50 3.95 -0.18
CA MET A 1 -12.48 3.98 -1.19
C MET A 1 -12.63 2.84 -2.19
N VAL A 2 -12.38 3.11 -3.40
CA VAL A 2 -12.89 2.52 -4.62
C VAL A 2 -12.20 1.23 -5.09
N LEU A 3 -11.08 0.83 -4.49
CA LEU A 3 -10.27 -0.30 -4.96
C LEU A 3 -10.38 -1.58 -4.10
N SER A 4 -11.22 -1.59 -3.08
CA SER A 4 -11.56 -2.80 -2.34
C SER A 4 -13.07 -3.02 -2.38
N GLU A 5 -13.52 -4.28 -2.34
CA GLU A 5 -14.94 -4.64 -2.32
C GLU A 5 -15.66 -4.01 -1.12
N ASP A 6 -14.98 -3.87 0.01
CA ASP A 6 -15.50 -3.25 1.23
C ASP A 6 -15.34 -1.73 1.27
N GLY A 7 -14.80 -1.11 0.21
CA GLY A 7 -14.72 0.34 0.06
C GLY A 7 -13.62 1.02 0.85
N GLY A 8 -12.61 0.31 1.38
CA GLY A 8 -11.54 0.92 2.19
C GLY A 8 -10.34 0.01 2.44
N LEU A 9 -9.48 0.44 3.37
CA LEU A 9 -8.45 -0.44 3.93
C LEU A 9 -9.10 -1.44 4.88
N LEU A 10 -8.76 -2.71 4.72
CA LEU A 10 -9.27 -3.77 5.59
C LEU A 10 -8.52 -3.78 6.91
N LYS A 11 -9.25 -4.06 7.99
CA LYS A 11 -8.70 -4.13 9.34
C LYS A 11 -7.75 -5.33 9.46
N ALA A 12 -6.67 -5.15 10.22
CA ALA A 12 -5.66 -6.17 10.47
C ALA A 12 -4.90 -6.63 9.20
N PHE A 13 -4.92 -5.84 8.12
CA PHE A 13 -4.19 -6.14 6.89
C PHE A 13 -2.84 -5.45 6.88
N ILE A 14 -1.87 -6.12 6.27
CA ILE A 14 -0.54 -5.57 6.01
C ILE A 14 -0.47 -5.17 4.53
N TYR A 15 -0.37 -3.86 4.29
CA TYR A 15 -0.20 -3.30 2.96
C TYR A 15 1.25 -2.90 2.74
N MET A 16 1.82 -3.28 1.61
CA MET A 16 3.10 -2.77 1.14
C MET A 16 2.84 -1.71 0.07
N LEU A 17 3.41 -0.52 0.24
CA LEU A 17 3.34 0.55 -0.74
C LEU A 17 4.71 0.79 -1.36
N THR A 18 4.78 0.69 -2.69
CA THR A 18 5.96 1.00 -3.48
C THR A 18 5.68 2.12 -4.45
N ALA A 19 6.70 2.89 -4.81
CA ALA A 19 6.50 4.01 -5.73
C ALA A 19 7.75 4.32 -6.55
N ASP A 20 7.53 4.74 -7.77
CA ASP A 20 8.57 5.38 -8.56
C ASP A 20 9.01 6.71 -7.90
N ALA A 21 10.24 7.12 -8.17
CA ALA A 21 10.77 8.38 -7.63
C ALA A 21 9.87 9.55 -8.04
N GLY A 22 9.55 10.43 -7.08
CA GLY A 22 8.74 11.62 -7.36
C GLY A 22 7.22 11.39 -7.46
N CYS A 23 6.71 10.17 -7.32
CA CYS A 23 5.26 9.90 -7.30
C CYS A 23 4.56 10.37 -6.02
N GLY A 24 5.30 10.86 -5.01
CA GLY A 24 4.72 11.42 -3.79
C GLY A 24 4.32 10.39 -2.75
N LYS A 25 5.11 9.32 -2.57
CA LYS A 25 4.87 8.25 -1.57
C LYS A 25 4.34 8.77 -0.24
N SER A 26 5.17 9.55 0.46
CA SER A 26 4.85 10.07 1.79
C SER A 26 3.62 10.97 1.78
N THR A 27 3.40 11.74 0.69
CA THR A 27 2.21 12.57 0.53
C THR A 27 0.95 11.73 0.44
N VAL A 28 0.97 10.68 -0.39
CA VAL A 28 -0.18 9.76 -0.56
C VAL A 28 -0.48 9.03 0.74
N VAL A 29 0.56 8.56 1.46
CA VAL A 29 0.37 7.89 2.75
C VAL A 29 -0.25 8.84 3.77
N LEU A 30 0.31 10.02 3.95
CA LEU A 30 -0.19 11.00 4.92
C LEU A 30 -1.60 11.49 4.56
N ASP A 31 -1.89 11.71 3.27
CA ASP A 31 -3.25 12.02 2.81
C ASP A 31 -4.24 10.90 3.15
N LEU A 32 -3.85 9.65 2.92
CA LEU A 32 -4.68 8.49 3.26
C LEU A 32 -4.96 8.43 4.77
N LEU A 33 -3.93 8.60 5.61
CA LEU A 33 -4.10 8.59 7.06
C LEU A 33 -5.01 9.73 7.55
N ALA A 34 -4.82 10.95 7.03
CA ALA A 34 -5.67 12.09 7.36
C ALA A 34 -7.14 11.88 6.92
N ASN A 35 -7.35 11.26 5.75
CA ASN A 35 -8.70 10.92 5.29
C ASN A 35 -9.35 9.82 6.14
N LEU A 36 -8.58 8.86 6.67
CA LEU A 36 -9.10 7.86 7.62
C LEU A 36 -9.61 8.53 8.89
N LEU A 37 -8.84 9.46 9.49
CA LEU A 37 -9.28 10.25 10.65
C LEU A 37 -10.52 11.09 10.35
N ARG A 38 -10.59 11.71 9.17
CA ARG A 38 -11.77 12.48 8.76
C ARG A 38 -13.04 11.62 8.68
N VAL A 39 -12.92 10.36 8.26
CA VAL A 39 -14.04 9.41 8.17
C VAL A 39 -14.39 8.83 9.54
N ASN A 40 -13.38 8.52 10.34
CA ASN A 40 -13.55 8.00 11.69
C ASN A 40 -12.54 8.66 12.65
N PRO A 41 -12.95 9.75 13.34
CA PRO A 41 -12.08 10.47 14.27
C PRO A 41 -11.64 9.69 15.50
N ASN A 42 -12.24 8.53 15.77
CA ASN A 42 -11.88 7.70 16.91
C ASN A 42 -10.72 6.75 16.63
N LEU A 43 -10.23 6.67 15.40
CA LEU A 43 -9.07 5.86 15.06
C LEU A 43 -7.80 6.41 15.71
N ARG A 44 -7.01 5.51 16.28
CA ARG A 44 -5.64 5.81 16.69
C ARG A 44 -4.71 5.50 15.53
N ILE A 45 -4.09 6.53 14.98
CA ILE A 45 -3.22 6.43 13.81
C ILE A 45 -1.82 6.88 14.15
N LEU A 46 -0.82 6.07 13.79
CA LEU A 46 0.60 6.37 13.98
C LEU A 46 1.31 6.42 12.62
N PHE A 47 2.08 7.47 12.39
CA PHE A 47 3.04 7.55 11.30
C PHE A 47 4.46 7.48 11.83
N ILE A 48 5.21 6.44 11.48
CA ILE A 48 6.62 6.27 11.82
C ILE A 48 7.47 6.78 10.67
N SER A 49 8.18 7.89 10.91
CA SER A 49 9.07 8.52 9.94
C SER A 49 10.52 8.13 10.20
N ALA A 50 11.05 7.23 9.38
CA ALA A 50 12.45 6.79 9.44
C ALA A 50 13.32 7.39 8.33
N GLU A 51 12.72 7.86 7.23
CA GLU A 51 13.45 8.43 6.08
C GLU A 51 13.65 9.93 6.19
N MET A 52 12.61 10.70 6.57
CA MET A 52 12.68 12.15 6.63
C MET A 52 13.48 12.65 7.85
N THR A 53 14.20 13.74 7.67
CA THR A 53 14.77 14.47 8.82
C THR A 53 13.67 15.19 9.61
N LYS A 54 13.91 15.48 10.90
CA LYS A 54 12.96 16.27 11.73
C LYS A 54 12.55 17.58 11.05
N TYR A 55 13.48 18.23 10.35
CA TYR A 55 13.23 19.48 9.62
C TYR A 55 12.29 19.29 8.43
N GLN A 56 12.53 18.23 7.65
CA GLN A 56 11.67 17.89 6.51
C GLN A 56 10.28 17.53 7.01
N LEU A 57 10.18 16.70 8.04
CA LEU A 57 8.91 16.29 8.64
C LEU A 57 8.13 17.51 9.17
N ALA A 58 8.76 18.39 9.95
CA ALA A 58 8.13 19.62 10.46
C ALA A 58 7.64 20.53 9.32
N LYS A 59 8.43 20.68 8.25
CA LYS A 59 8.04 21.45 7.07
C LYS A 59 6.86 20.79 6.34
N TYR A 60 6.83 19.47 6.31
CA TYR A 60 5.76 18.68 5.72
C TYR A 60 4.46 18.89 6.50
N MET A 61 4.48 18.72 7.83
CA MET A 61 3.32 18.89 8.70
C MET A 61 2.76 20.32 8.61
N LYS A 62 3.65 21.34 8.58
CA LYS A 62 3.22 22.73 8.38
C LYS A 62 2.52 22.95 7.04
N ARG A 63 2.91 22.20 6.01
CA ARG A 63 2.30 22.29 4.67
C ARG A 63 0.96 21.58 4.60
N PHE A 64 0.77 20.56 5.42
CA PHE A 64 -0.43 19.71 5.43
C PHE A 64 -1.11 19.71 6.80
N PRO A 65 -1.84 20.80 7.15
CA PRO A 65 -2.49 20.92 8.47
C PRO A 65 -3.44 19.76 8.80
N LYS A 66 -4.03 19.13 7.79
CA LYS A 66 -4.89 17.95 7.97
C LYS A 66 -4.21 16.76 8.64
N CYS A 67 -2.89 16.75 8.73
CA CYS A 67 -2.11 15.70 9.38
C CYS A 67 -1.80 15.99 10.86
N GLU A 68 -2.28 17.10 11.43
CA GLU A 68 -1.99 17.51 12.82
C GLU A 68 -2.49 16.51 13.87
N GLU A 69 -3.55 15.76 13.56
CA GLU A 69 -4.14 14.75 14.46
C GLU A 69 -3.48 13.36 14.35
N ILE A 70 -2.50 13.20 13.46
CA ILE A 70 -1.76 11.94 13.31
C ILE A 70 -0.63 11.90 14.31
N ASP A 71 -0.59 10.86 15.16
CA ASP A 71 0.57 10.63 16.03
C ASP A 71 1.81 10.33 15.18
N ILE A 72 2.93 10.97 15.51
CA ILE A 72 4.17 10.82 14.73
C ILE A 72 5.30 10.37 15.62
N LEU A 73 5.92 9.24 15.26
CA LEU A 73 7.18 8.79 15.81
C LEU A 73 8.29 9.06 14.79
N TYR A 74 9.26 9.86 15.22
CA TYR A 74 10.48 10.09 14.44
C TYR A 74 11.58 9.16 14.89
N VAL A 75 12.06 8.32 13.99
CA VAL A 75 13.16 7.39 14.26
C VAL A 75 14.33 7.63 13.33
N LYS A 76 15.54 7.29 13.77
CA LYS A 76 16.73 7.41 12.95
C LYS A 76 17.78 6.38 13.38
N ALA A 77 18.39 5.71 12.41
CA ALA A 77 19.50 4.82 12.67
C ALA A 77 20.70 5.57 13.27
N ARG A 78 20.96 5.39 14.56
CA ARG A 78 22.07 5.97 15.33
C ARG A 78 22.84 4.87 16.02
N ASP A 79 24.14 5.09 16.21
CA ASP A 79 24.93 4.21 17.04
C ASP A 79 24.52 4.43 18.51
N ASN A 80 24.21 3.37 19.23
CA ASN A 80 23.69 3.38 20.60
C ASN A 80 22.34 4.14 20.76
N GLY A 81 21.50 4.12 19.73
CA GLY A 81 20.12 4.61 19.80
C GLY A 81 19.19 3.57 20.45
N ASP A 82 18.01 4.00 20.84
CA ASP A 82 16.91 3.19 21.38
C ASP A 82 15.61 3.36 20.57
N ASP A 83 15.76 3.74 19.31
CA ASP A 83 14.63 4.07 18.44
C ASP A 83 13.77 2.84 18.09
N TRP A 84 14.37 1.63 18.00
CA TRP A 84 13.62 0.39 17.83
C TRP A 84 12.87 0.01 19.10
N THR A 85 13.53 0.06 20.24
CA THR A 85 12.91 -0.19 21.54
C THR A 85 11.73 0.76 21.78
N ALA A 86 11.90 2.04 21.47
CA ALA A 86 10.81 3.03 21.53
C ALA A 86 9.68 2.72 20.53
N THR A 87 10.01 2.23 19.34
CA THR A 87 9.01 1.80 18.34
C THR A 87 8.17 0.65 18.87
N VAL A 88 8.79 -0.39 19.42
CA VAL A 88 8.07 -1.54 20.01
C VAL A 88 7.19 -1.11 21.18
N ALA A 89 7.70 -0.23 22.05
CA ALA A 89 6.93 0.30 23.17
C ALA A 89 5.68 1.06 22.72
N ILE A 90 5.82 1.94 21.71
CA ILE A 90 4.69 2.72 21.18
C ILE A 90 3.67 1.83 20.45
N LEU A 91 4.12 0.86 19.67
CA LEU A 91 3.22 -0.10 19.00
C LEU A 91 2.39 -0.88 20.03
N SER A 92 2.98 -1.20 21.19
CA SER A 92 2.31 -1.89 22.28
C SER A 92 1.19 -1.08 22.93
N GLU A 93 1.10 0.22 22.68
CA GLU A 93 -0.04 1.05 23.09
C GLU A 93 -1.33 0.77 22.32
N GLY A 94 -1.25 0.07 21.17
CA GLY A 94 -2.38 -0.37 20.37
C GLY A 94 -2.94 0.74 19.48
N TYR A 95 -2.48 0.77 18.25
CA TYR A 95 -2.98 1.64 17.17
C TYR A 95 -3.87 0.85 16.21
N ASP A 96 -4.86 1.51 15.60
CA ASP A 96 -5.71 0.90 14.58
C ASP A 96 -4.99 0.85 13.23
N VAL A 97 -4.23 1.90 12.92
CA VAL A 97 -3.45 1.99 11.66
C VAL A 97 -2.05 2.53 11.97
N VAL A 98 -1.05 1.86 11.43
CA VAL A 98 0.35 2.28 11.51
C VAL A 98 0.94 2.35 10.11
N ALA A 99 1.49 3.50 9.74
CA ALA A 99 2.27 3.63 8.51
C ALA A 99 3.75 3.83 8.84
N ILE A 100 4.64 3.14 8.12
CA ILE A 100 6.10 3.16 8.32
C ILE A 100 6.79 3.57 7.02
N ASP A 101 7.46 4.71 7.03
CA ASP A 101 8.20 5.25 5.87
C ASP A 101 9.68 5.51 6.26
N SER A 102 10.59 4.61 5.89
CA SER A 102 10.48 3.40 5.08
C SER A 102 10.98 2.15 5.83
N ILE A 103 10.64 0.96 5.29
CA ILE A 103 11.07 -0.34 5.84
C ILE A 103 12.60 -0.42 5.87
N ALA A 104 13.27 -0.06 4.78
CA ALA A 104 14.74 -0.15 4.68
C ALA A 104 15.44 0.66 5.78
N GLU A 105 14.91 1.83 6.11
CA GLU A 105 15.47 2.65 7.19
C GLU A 105 15.16 2.06 8.57
N MET A 106 13.98 1.44 8.78
CA MET A 106 13.68 0.71 10.01
C MET A 106 14.61 -0.50 10.20
N GLU A 107 14.88 -1.26 9.15
CA GLU A 107 15.86 -2.35 9.20
C GLU A 107 17.26 -1.86 9.59
N ASN A 108 17.68 -0.69 9.09
CA ASN A 108 18.93 -0.04 9.48
C ASN A 108 18.93 0.35 10.96
N VAL A 109 17.82 0.87 11.48
CA VAL A 109 17.65 1.19 12.90
C VAL A 109 17.82 -0.07 13.75
N ILE A 110 17.09 -1.13 13.43
CA ILE A 110 17.15 -2.41 14.16
C ILE A 110 18.55 -3.01 14.10
N SER A 111 19.15 -3.05 12.90
CA SER A 111 20.48 -3.60 12.70
C SER A 111 21.54 -2.92 13.58
N LYS A 112 21.49 -1.60 13.69
CA LYS A 112 22.44 -0.83 14.52
C LYS A 112 22.16 -0.96 16.01
N GLU A 113 20.90 -0.88 16.43
CA GLU A 113 20.52 -0.92 17.86
C GLU A 113 20.74 -2.33 18.45
N VAL A 114 20.30 -3.36 17.72
CA VAL A 114 20.38 -4.76 18.20
C VAL A 114 21.72 -5.42 17.87
N GLY A 115 22.50 -4.86 16.93
CA GLY A 115 23.77 -5.42 16.52
C GLY A 115 23.66 -6.68 15.65
N VAL A 116 22.61 -6.75 14.81
CA VAL A 116 22.31 -7.92 13.96
C VAL A 116 22.47 -7.58 12.47
N SER A 117 22.52 -8.62 11.64
CA SER A 117 22.52 -8.44 10.18
C SER A 117 21.20 -7.86 9.68
N THR A 118 21.20 -7.20 8.51
CA THR A 118 19.98 -6.67 7.88
C THR A 118 18.90 -7.75 7.69
N LYS A 119 19.31 -8.98 7.37
CA LYS A 119 18.38 -10.11 7.22
C LYS A 119 17.72 -10.52 8.54
N GLU A 120 18.43 -10.41 9.66
CA GLU A 120 17.88 -10.65 10.99
C GLU A 120 17.03 -9.47 11.44
N ALA A 121 17.43 -8.24 11.13
CA ALA A 121 16.64 -7.04 11.37
C ALA A 121 15.28 -7.09 10.65
N GLU A 122 15.25 -7.53 9.36
CA GLU A 122 14.02 -7.79 8.62
C GLU A 122 13.11 -8.80 9.36
N LYS A 123 13.68 -9.90 9.86
CA LYS A 123 12.88 -10.90 10.59
C LYS A 123 12.29 -10.34 11.89
N LEU A 124 13.07 -9.58 12.65
CA LEU A 124 12.59 -8.94 13.88
C LEU A 124 11.47 -7.94 13.59
N PHE A 125 11.67 -7.10 12.59
CA PHE A 125 10.68 -6.15 12.12
C PHE A 125 9.36 -6.83 11.72
N LEU A 126 9.43 -7.82 10.83
CA LEU A 126 8.25 -8.54 10.36
C LEU A 126 7.55 -9.31 11.48
N SER A 127 8.31 -9.88 12.42
CA SER A 127 7.72 -10.56 13.60
C SER A 127 6.88 -9.59 14.43
N GLU A 128 7.37 -8.37 14.65
CA GLU A 128 6.64 -7.37 15.42
C GLU A 128 5.39 -6.87 14.66
N VAL A 129 5.50 -6.61 13.36
CA VAL A 129 4.37 -6.26 12.50
C VAL A 129 3.27 -7.33 12.54
N MET A 130 3.63 -8.61 12.38
CA MET A 130 2.69 -9.73 12.43
C MET A 130 2.02 -9.87 13.79
N LYS A 131 2.78 -9.77 14.88
CA LYS A 131 2.27 -9.81 16.26
C LYS A 131 1.13 -8.81 16.48
N HIS A 132 1.27 -7.60 15.95
CA HIS A 132 0.24 -6.57 16.07
C HIS A 132 -0.89 -6.73 15.05
N SER A 133 -0.60 -7.17 13.83
CA SER A 133 -1.63 -7.43 12.81
C SER A 133 -2.55 -8.61 13.21
N GLU A 134 -1.99 -9.66 13.81
CA GLU A 134 -2.73 -10.84 14.24
C GLU A 134 -3.39 -10.70 15.63
N GLY A 135 -3.17 -9.58 16.32
CA GLY A 135 -3.69 -9.36 17.66
C GLY A 135 -3.10 -10.29 18.73
N THR A 136 -1.90 -10.81 18.47
CA THR A 136 -1.16 -11.64 19.45
C THR A 136 -0.34 -10.81 20.43
N ASN A 137 -0.46 -9.48 20.36
CA ASN A 137 0.12 -8.53 21.30
C ASN A 137 -0.63 -8.55 22.66
N ASP A 138 -0.02 -7.98 23.68
CA ASP A 138 -0.55 -8.01 25.06
C ASP A 138 -1.94 -7.38 25.21
N ARG A 139 -2.28 -6.42 24.36
CA ARG A 139 -3.62 -5.77 24.33
C ARG A 139 -4.63 -6.48 23.44
N LYS A 140 -4.22 -7.49 22.68
CA LYS A 140 -5.04 -8.16 21.65
C LYS A 140 -5.66 -7.16 20.64
N ALA A 141 -4.98 -6.03 20.44
CA ALA A 141 -5.38 -5.03 19.49
C ALA A 141 -4.96 -5.47 18.07
N LEU A 142 -5.87 -5.29 17.11
CA LEU A 142 -5.63 -5.57 15.69
C LEU A 142 -5.20 -4.28 15.00
N THR A 143 -3.99 -4.27 14.47
CA THR A 143 -3.41 -3.11 13.78
C THR A 143 -3.31 -3.38 12.28
N SER A 144 -3.73 -2.44 11.46
CA SER A 144 -3.46 -2.45 10.00
C SER A 144 -2.17 -1.71 9.73
N PHE A 145 -1.32 -2.26 8.87
CA PHE A 145 -0.03 -1.65 8.54
C PHE A 145 0.02 -1.16 7.09
N ILE A 146 0.66 -0.01 6.87
CA ILE A 146 1.06 0.52 5.57
C ILE A 146 2.57 0.64 5.58
N LEU A 147 3.24 -0.31 4.96
CA LEU A 147 4.69 -0.43 4.92
C LEU A 147 5.23 0.16 3.63
N VAL A 148 5.94 1.29 3.71
CA VAL A 148 6.52 1.95 2.55
C VAL A 148 7.87 1.33 2.22
N GLN A 149 7.99 0.84 0.98
CA GLN A 149 9.22 0.24 0.46
C GLN A 149 9.78 1.07 -0.69
N GLN A 150 11.08 1.24 -0.70
CA GLN A 150 11.78 1.83 -1.84
C GLN A 150 11.98 0.78 -2.94
N VAL A 151 11.88 1.20 -4.20
CA VAL A 151 12.23 0.38 -5.35
C VAL A 151 13.57 0.84 -5.94
N THR A 152 14.33 -0.08 -6.49
CA THR A 152 15.53 0.23 -7.26
C THR A 152 15.16 0.91 -8.57
N LYS A 153 16.14 1.52 -9.26
CA LYS A 153 15.94 2.10 -10.60
C LYS A 153 15.50 1.06 -11.65
N SER A 154 15.79 -0.22 -11.42
CA SER A 154 15.31 -1.34 -12.25
C SER A 154 13.85 -1.74 -11.96
N GLY A 155 13.21 -1.13 -10.95
CA GLY A 155 11.85 -1.49 -10.54
C GLY A 155 11.79 -2.75 -9.66
N ASP A 156 12.94 -3.29 -9.26
CA ASP A 156 13.04 -4.40 -8.33
C ASP A 156 12.95 -3.91 -6.88
N PHE A 157 12.48 -4.75 -5.99
CA PHE A 157 12.39 -4.43 -4.57
C PHE A 157 13.77 -4.42 -3.92
N LEU A 158 14.06 -3.38 -3.15
CA LEU A 158 15.15 -3.39 -2.19
C LEU A 158 14.67 -4.24 -1.00
N GLY A 159 15.13 -5.50 -0.91
CA GLY A 159 14.81 -6.39 0.19
C GLY A 159 14.37 -7.79 -0.26
N ALA A 160 14.22 -8.69 0.71
CA ALA A 160 13.92 -10.07 0.44
C ALA A 160 12.48 -10.27 -0.09
N ASN A 161 12.30 -11.26 -0.95
CA ASN A 161 11.00 -11.71 -1.48
C ASN A 161 9.98 -12.08 -0.37
N ARG A 162 10.43 -12.24 0.87
CA ARG A 162 9.62 -12.66 2.01
C ARG A 162 8.48 -11.70 2.33
N LEU A 163 8.74 -10.38 2.28
CA LEU A 163 7.71 -9.36 2.54
C LEU A 163 6.54 -9.50 1.57
N GLN A 164 6.80 -9.77 0.28
CA GLN A 164 5.75 -9.93 -0.75
C GLN A 164 4.79 -11.10 -0.45
N HIS A 165 5.28 -12.14 0.24
CA HIS A 165 4.45 -13.29 0.62
C HIS A 165 3.58 -12.99 1.84
N ILE A 166 4.08 -12.18 2.78
CA ILE A 166 3.41 -11.85 4.04
C ILE A 166 2.30 -10.83 3.82
N VAL A 167 2.52 -9.80 2.99
CA VAL A 167 1.55 -8.71 2.80
C VAL A 167 0.24 -9.20 2.18
N ASP A 168 -0.86 -8.63 2.64
CA ASP A 168 -2.22 -8.89 2.14
C ASP A 168 -2.53 -8.09 0.89
N GLY A 169 -1.95 -6.89 0.79
CA GLY A 169 -2.05 -6.01 -0.36
C GLY A 169 -0.72 -5.40 -0.75
N SER A 170 -0.46 -5.28 -2.06
CA SER A 170 0.68 -4.58 -2.62
C SER A 170 0.20 -3.43 -3.49
N ILE A 171 0.45 -2.21 -3.03
CA ILE A 171 0.07 -0.96 -3.68
C ILE A 171 1.28 -0.43 -4.44
N VAL A 172 1.08 0.01 -5.67
CA VAL A 172 2.11 0.62 -6.49
C VAL A 172 1.66 2.01 -6.92
N LEU A 173 2.50 3.00 -6.71
CA LEU A 173 2.34 4.33 -7.27
C LEU A 173 3.27 4.48 -8.47
N ARG A 174 2.75 4.82 -9.63
CA ARG A 174 3.51 4.98 -10.87
C ARG A 174 3.16 6.26 -11.60
N SER A 175 4.06 6.67 -12.48
CA SER A 175 3.83 7.69 -13.50
C SER A 175 3.82 7.03 -14.88
N GLU A 176 2.94 7.50 -15.78
CA GLU A 176 2.91 7.02 -17.18
C GLU A 176 4.08 7.53 -18.02
N GLY A 177 4.90 8.45 -17.48
CA GLY A 177 6.06 9.00 -18.16
C GLY A 177 7.02 9.70 -17.20
N GLU A 178 8.15 10.16 -17.74
CA GLU A 178 9.23 10.78 -16.96
C GLU A 178 8.97 12.28 -16.65
N SER A 179 8.01 12.89 -17.34
CA SER A 179 7.67 14.30 -17.10
C SER A 179 6.99 14.48 -15.76
N ARG A 180 7.31 15.59 -15.07
CA ARG A 180 6.59 15.99 -13.84
C ARG A 180 5.07 16.19 -14.04
N PHE A 181 4.63 16.34 -15.27
CA PHE A 181 3.23 16.49 -15.67
C PHE A 181 2.58 15.19 -16.13
N SER A 182 3.35 14.10 -16.19
CA SER A 182 2.81 12.80 -16.58
C SER A 182 1.75 12.34 -15.57
N PRO A 183 0.65 11.75 -16.05
CA PRO A 183 -0.38 11.19 -15.19
C PRO A 183 0.20 10.19 -14.20
N ARG A 184 -0.23 10.30 -12.94
CA ARG A 184 0.14 9.37 -11.88
C ARG A 184 -1.05 8.50 -11.53
N TYR A 185 -0.76 7.27 -11.17
CA TYR A 185 -1.81 6.36 -10.73
C TYR A 185 -1.34 5.48 -9.58
N LEU A 186 -2.32 5.05 -8.83
CA LEU A 186 -2.23 4.05 -7.78
C LEU A 186 -2.93 2.78 -8.28
N MET A 187 -2.32 1.62 -8.05
CA MET A 187 -2.96 0.35 -8.36
C MET A 187 -2.54 -0.73 -7.36
N PHE A 188 -3.42 -1.69 -7.12
CA PHE A 188 -3.05 -2.91 -6.42
C PHE A 188 -2.45 -3.93 -7.40
N LYS A 189 -1.22 -4.40 -7.13
CA LYS A 189 -0.66 -5.59 -7.78
C LYS A 189 -1.21 -6.88 -7.17
N LYS A 190 -1.50 -6.84 -5.86
CA LYS A 190 -2.05 -7.94 -5.08
C LYS A 190 -3.02 -7.33 -4.07
N HIS A 191 -4.18 -7.92 -3.93
CA HIS A 191 -5.14 -7.56 -2.88
C HIS A 191 -5.99 -8.77 -2.54
N ARG A 192 -6.04 -9.17 -1.26
CA ARG A 192 -6.82 -10.32 -0.81
C ARG A 192 -8.33 -10.04 -0.68
N GLY A 193 -8.72 -8.78 -0.66
CA GLY A 193 -10.12 -8.34 -0.54
C GLY A 193 -10.49 -7.25 -1.55
N GLY A 194 -9.98 -7.31 -2.77
CA GLY A 194 -10.26 -6.30 -3.79
C GLY A 194 -9.80 -6.69 -5.18
N THR A 195 -10.03 -5.81 -6.14
CA THR A 195 -9.72 -6.02 -7.55
C THR A 195 -8.29 -5.55 -7.85
N PRO A 196 -7.35 -6.47 -8.17
CA PRO A 196 -6.02 -6.08 -8.59
C PRO A 196 -6.02 -5.46 -9.99
N HIS A 197 -4.97 -4.71 -10.30
CA HIS A 197 -4.65 -4.13 -11.61
C HIS A 197 -5.53 -2.97 -12.10
N GLU A 198 -6.53 -2.53 -11.34
CA GLU A 198 -7.24 -1.29 -11.65
C GLU A 198 -6.38 -0.08 -11.32
N ARG A 199 -6.38 0.93 -12.21
CA ARG A 199 -5.61 2.16 -12.04
C ARG A 199 -6.49 3.29 -11.54
N LEU A 200 -6.20 3.80 -10.37
CA LEU A 200 -6.81 5.01 -9.85
C LEU A 200 -5.85 6.18 -10.07
N TYR A 201 -6.18 7.02 -11.02
CA TYR A 201 -5.37 8.20 -11.35
C TYR A 201 -5.51 9.27 -10.28
N TYR A 202 -4.44 10.05 -10.08
CA TYR A 202 -4.42 11.12 -9.10
C TYR A 202 -3.48 12.25 -9.47
N ASP A 203 -3.80 13.45 -8.97
CA ASP A 203 -2.95 14.63 -9.02
C ASP A 203 -2.54 15.07 -7.61
N LEU A 204 -1.31 15.59 -7.51
CA LEU A 204 -0.77 16.20 -6.30
C LEU A 204 -0.95 17.72 -6.38
N THR A 205 -1.77 18.27 -5.50
CA THR A 205 -1.92 19.72 -5.42
C THR A 205 -0.71 20.39 -4.74
N GLN A 206 -0.57 21.69 -4.92
CA GLN A 206 0.46 22.45 -4.19
C GLN A 206 0.19 22.46 -2.67
N GLY A 207 -1.08 22.37 -2.26
CA GLY A 207 -1.50 22.28 -0.86
C GLY A 207 -1.29 20.90 -0.24
N GLY A 208 -0.90 19.89 -1.04
CA GLY A 208 -0.66 18.52 -0.59
C GLY A 208 -1.89 17.63 -0.54
N ASP A 209 -2.99 18.10 -1.12
CA ASP A 209 -4.14 17.24 -1.31
C ASP A 209 -3.93 16.31 -2.49
N ILE A 210 -4.51 15.14 -2.39
CA ILE A 210 -4.57 14.18 -3.48
C ILE A 210 -5.95 14.26 -4.11
N LEU A 211 -5.97 14.59 -5.39
CA LEU A 211 -7.22 14.59 -6.18
C LEU A 211 -7.28 13.30 -6.99
N TYR A 212 -8.16 12.40 -6.60
CA TYR A 212 -8.37 11.13 -7.29
C TYR A 212 -9.40 11.28 -8.43
N ASP A 213 -9.08 10.76 -9.61
CA ASP A 213 -9.98 10.71 -10.77
C ASP A 213 -10.84 9.42 -10.75
N GLY A 214 -11.88 9.45 -9.92
CA GLY A 214 -12.84 8.34 -9.82
C GLY A 214 -13.70 8.17 -11.07
N GLU A 215 -13.97 9.26 -11.81
CA GLU A 215 -14.74 9.19 -13.06
C GLU A 215 -13.99 8.44 -14.16
N ARG A 216 -12.68 8.63 -14.25
CA ARG A 216 -11.83 7.89 -15.18
C ARG A 216 -11.84 6.41 -14.83
N LEU A 217 -11.71 6.05 -13.56
CA LEU A 217 -11.77 4.67 -13.10
C LEU A 217 -13.09 4.00 -13.51
N GLU A 218 -14.22 4.66 -13.27
CA GLU A 218 -15.54 4.12 -13.63
C GLU A 218 -15.72 3.96 -15.15
N ARG A 219 -15.17 4.89 -15.94
CA ARG A 219 -15.16 4.76 -17.41
C ARG A 219 -14.33 3.55 -17.87
N GLU A 220 -13.14 3.37 -17.28
CA GLU A 220 -12.26 2.23 -17.61
C GLU A 220 -12.92 0.89 -17.23
N ARG A 221 -13.59 0.80 -16.07
CA ARG A 221 -14.37 -0.37 -15.64
C ARG A 221 -15.47 -0.73 -16.63
N LYS A 222 -16.26 0.25 -17.05
CA LYS A 222 -17.33 0.03 -18.04
C LYS A 222 -16.78 -0.48 -19.37
N LEU A 223 -15.67 0.08 -19.85
CA LEU A 223 -15.03 -0.38 -21.09
C LEU A 223 -14.53 -1.82 -20.98
N GLN A 224 -13.88 -2.17 -19.86
CA GLN A 224 -13.43 -3.54 -19.62
C GLN A 224 -14.59 -4.53 -19.55
N GLN A 225 -15.70 -4.15 -18.92
CA GLN A 225 -16.89 -4.98 -18.85
C GLN A 225 -17.50 -5.22 -20.23
N LEU A 226 -17.65 -4.19 -21.05
CA LEU A 226 -18.12 -4.32 -22.43
C LEU A 226 -17.24 -5.25 -23.25
N GLN A 227 -15.91 -5.10 -23.15
CA GLN A 227 -14.96 -5.97 -23.85
C GLN A 227 -15.04 -7.43 -23.37
N ALA A 228 -15.24 -7.65 -22.07
CA ALA A 228 -15.42 -9.00 -21.52
C ALA A 228 -16.73 -9.64 -21.98
N ASP A 229 -17.81 -8.88 -22.04
CA ASP A 229 -19.13 -9.35 -22.52
C ASP A 229 -19.07 -9.68 -24.01
N ASP A 230 -18.42 -8.85 -24.84
CA ASP A 230 -18.20 -9.12 -26.27
C ASP A 230 -17.35 -10.40 -26.47
N ALA A 231 -16.25 -10.55 -25.74
CA ALA A 231 -15.41 -11.72 -25.79
C ALA A 231 -16.16 -13.00 -25.39
N ARG A 232 -17.04 -12.92 -24.38
CA ARG A 232 -17.90 -14.02 -23.94
C ARG A 232 -18.92 -14.39 -25.00
N SER A 233 -19.52 -13.41 -25.63
CA SER A 233 -20.48 -13.60 -26.73
C SER A 233 -19.84 -14.28 -27.94
N ILE A 234 -18.64 -13.86 -28.33
CA ILE A 234 -17.85 -14.48 -29.41
C ILE A 234 -17.52 -15.94 -29.08
N ARG A 235 -17.08 -16.21 -27.84
CA ARG A 235 -16.76 -17.57 -27.39
C ARG A 235 -17.99 -18.48 -27.40
N ASN A 236 -19.13 -18.02 -26.90
CA ASN A 236 -20.38 -18.78 -26.93
C ASN A 236 -20.86 -19.07 -28.36
N ALA A 237 -20.68 -18.11 -29.28
CA ALA A 237 -20.97 -18.32 -30.69
C ALA A 237 -20.06 -19.38 -31.31
N ALA A 238 -18.74 -19.33 -31.03
CA ALA A 238 -17.77 -20.32 -31.51
C ALA A 238 -18.08 -21.75 -30.96
N ASP A 239 -18.41 -21.86 -29.68
CA ASP A 239 -18.76 -23.12 -29.03
C ASP A 239 -20.06 -23.72 -29.62
N SER A 240 -21.04 -22.87 -29.98
CA SER A 240 -22.26 -23.30 -30.66
C SER A 240 -22.01 -23.78 -32.08
N PHE A 241 -21.09 -23.16 -32.82
CA PHE A 241 -20.68 -23.61 -34.15
C PHE A 241 -19.95 -24.96 -34.12
N THR A 242 -19.07 -25.16 -33.16
CA THR A 242 -18.37 -26.47 -33.00
C THR A 242 -19.30 -27.59 -32.59
N SER A 243 -20.30 -27.33 -31.76
CA SER A 243 -21.32 -28.36 -31.40
C SER A 243 -22.25 -28.69 -32.57
N PHE A 244 -22.49 -27.76 -33.50
CA PHE A 244 -23.31 -27.99 -34.69
C PHE A 244 -22.60 -28.87 -35.74
N SER A 245 -21.30 -28.69 -35.94
CA SER A 245 -20.50 -29.50 -36.87
C SER A 245 -20.29 -30.94 -36.38
N PHE A 246 -20.21 -31.18 -35.08
CA PHE A 246 -20.07 -32.53 -34.52
C PHE A 246 -21.34 -33.39 -34.63
N ASN A 247 -22.53 -32.77 -34.68
CA ASN A 247 -23.80 -33.52 -34.82
C ASN A 247 -24.18 -33.84 -36.28
N GLN A 248 -23.55 -33.22 -37.28
CA GLN A 248 -23.79 -33.56 -38.70
C GLN A 248 -23.00 -34.77 -39.16
N ASP A 249 -21.90 -35.13 -38.49
CA ASP A 249 -21.08 -36.31 -38.85
C ASP A 249 -21.60 -37.63 -38.26
N ILE A 250 -22.68 -37.62 -37.45
CA ILE A 250 -23.25 -38.83 -36.82
C ILE A 250 -24.47 -39.36 -37.58
N ASP A 251 -25.09 -38.59 -38.46
CA ASP A 251 -26.29 -39.01 -39.22
C ASP A 251 -25.98 -39.58 -40.61
N GLU A 252 -24.71 -39.79 -41.01
CA GLU A 252 -24.30 -40.43 -42.27
C GLU A 252 -23.54 -41.75 -42.06
N GLN A 253 -23.98 -42.63 -41.15
CA GLN A 253 -23.50 -44.02 -41.12
C GLN A 253 -24.65 -45.02 -41.04
#